data_36c066494e0730847f207d7ef380bfe3
#
_entry.id   36c066494e0730847f207d7ef380bfe3
#
_cell.length_a   1.000
_cell.length_b   1.000
_cell.length_c   1.000
_cell.angle_alpha   90.00
_cell.angle_beta   90.00
_cell.angle_gamma   90.00
#
_symmetry.space_group_name_H-M   'P 1'
#
loop_
_entity.id
_entity.type
_entity.pdbx_description
1 polymer ?
#
loop_
_entity_poly.entity_id
_entity_poly.type
_entity_poly.pdbx_seq_one_letter_code
_entity_poly.pdbx_strand_id
1 'polypeptide(L)' 'MGRSAVSIQSDIAEGAARNYKGEFKQFLYIALGSLSELETQLIISREINYLHLDEFNLLNEKLETIRKLLIGLIKFLKN' A
#
# COMPACT_ATOMS: atom_id res chain seq x y z
N MET A 1 0.14 11.12 5.78
CA MET A 1 0.57 9.74 5.47
C MET A 1 0.05 8.72 6.47
N GLY A 2 -0.04 9.08 7.76
CA GLY A 2 -0.51 8.14 8.77
C GLY A 2 -1.92 7.61 8.51
N ARG A 3 -2.80 8.45 7.99
CA ARG A 3 -4.18 8.05 7.71
C ARG A 3 -4.26 6.95 6.64
N SER A 4 -3.45 7.06 5.58
CA SER A 4 -3.43 6.04 4.53
C SER A 4 -2.90 4.71 5.06
N ALA A 5 -1.88 4.74 5.91
CA ALA A 5 -1.31 3.53 6.50
C ALA A 5 -2.32 2.83 7.42
N VAL A 6 -3.06 3.59 8.23
CA VAL A 6 -4.10 3.04 9.11
C VAL A 6 -5.21 2.42 8.28
N SER A 7 -5.60 3.08 7.17
CA SER A 7 -6.64 2.57 6.28
C SER A 7 -6.25 1.22 5.68
N ILE A 8 -5.01 1.06 5.24
CA ILE A 8 -4.52 -0.21 4.68
C ILE A 8 -4.67 -1.32 5.71
N GLN A 9 -4.20 -1.08 6.92
CA GLN A 9 -4.23 -2.09 7.98
C GLN A 9 -5.67 -2.48 8.34
N SER A 10 -6.56 -1.50 8.48
CA SER A 10 -7.95 -1.74 8.83
C SER A 10 -8.67 -2.51 7.74
N ASP A 11 -8.42 -2.17 6.48
CA ASP A 11 -9.08 -2.82 5.35
C ASP A 11 -8.68 -4.29 5.25
N ILE A 12 -7.41 -4.61 5.44
CA ILE A 12 -6.94 -5.99 5.39
C ILE A 12 -7.53 -6.80 6.55
N ALA A 13 -7.52 -6.24 7.75
CA ALA A 13 -8.02 -6.92 8.94
C ALA A 13 -9.53 -7.22 8.80
N GLU A 14 -10.28 -6.26 8.29
CA GLU A 14 -11.72 -6.43 8.10
C GLU A 14 -12.00 -7.49 7.04
N GLY A 15 -11.26 -7.48 5.94
CA GLY A 15 -11.41 -8.48 4.89
C GLY A 15 -11.13 -9.88 5.40
N ALA A 16 -10.09 -10.05 6.20
CA ALA A 16 -9.73 -11.34 6.78
C ALA A 16 -10.81 -11.82 7.76
N ALA A 17 -11.37 -10.92 8.56
CA ALA A 17 -12.39 -11.25 9.54
C ALA A 17 -13.68 -11.75 8.89
N ARG A 18 -14.03 -11.24 7.72
CA ARG A 18 -15.21 -11.66 6.98
C ARG A 18 -15.04 -13.01 6.31
N ASN A 19 -13.81 -13.40 6.06
CA ASN A 19 -13.47 -14.68 5.45
C ASN A 19 -14.12 -14.89 4.07
N TYR A 20 -14.33 -13.81 3.32
CA TYR A 20 -14.84 -13.88 1.95
C TYR A 20 -13.74 -13.54 0.97
N LYS A 21 -13.42 -14.50 0.09
CA LYS A 21 -12.33 -14.36 -0.88
C LYS A 21 -12.49 -13.13 -1.79
N GLY A 22 -13.71 -12.91 -2.30
CA GLY A 22 -13.98 -11.77 -3.18
C GLY A 22 -13.85 -10.44 -2.47
N GLU A 23 -14.37 -10.34 -1.24
CA GLU A 23 -14.27 -9.13 -0.44
C GLU A 23 -12.83 -8.87 -0.01
N PHE A 24 -12.11 -9.92 0.36
CA PHE A 24 -10.70 -9.79 0.72
C PHE A 24 -9.88 -9.23 -0.45
N LYS A 25 -10.12 -9.74 -1.66
CA LYS A 25 -9.47 -9.23 -2.85
C LYS A 25 -9.78 -7.75 -3.08
N GLN A 26 -11.04 -7.36 -2.87
CA GLN A 26 -11.44 -5.97 -3.00
C GLN A 26 -10.69 -5.07 -2.00
N PHE A 27 -10.54 -5.52 -0.75
CA PHE A 27 -9.77 -4.78 0.24
C PHE A 27 -8.30 -4.65 -0.17
N LEU A 28 -7.75 -5.66 -0.82
CA LEU A 28 -6.38 -5.58 -1.31
C LEU A 28 -6.23 -4.53 -2.43
N TYR A 29 -7.23 -4.41 -3.31
CA TYR A 29 -7.22 -3.35 -4.33
C TYR A 29 -7.33 -1.97 -3.69
N ILE A 30 -8.13 -1.83 -2.64
CA ILE A 30 -8.24 -0.58 -1.89
C ILE A 30 -6.89 -0.24 -1.26
N ALA A 31 -6.23 -1.24 -0.68
CA ALA A 31 -4.90 -1.06 -0.10
C ALA A 31 -3.88 -0.60 -1.14
N LEU A 32 -3.94 -1.15 -2.35
CA LEU A 32 -3.08 -0.69 -3.44
C LEU A 32 -3.32 0.77 -3.78
N GLY A 33 -4.59 1.21 -3.78
CA GLY A 33 -4.92 2.61 -4.00
C GLY A 33 -4.31 3.51 -2.94
N SER A 34 -4.41 3.12 -1.67
CA SER A 34 -3.82 3.87 -0.56
C SER A 34 -2.29 3.93 -0.70
N LEU A 35 -1.68 2.83 -1.13
CA LEU A 35 -0.24 2.78 -1.37
C LEU A 35 0.18 3.74 -2.47
N SER A 36 -0.61 3.84 -3.54
CA SER A 36 -0.35 4.77 -4.64
C SER A 36 -0.39 6.22 -4.16
N GLU A 37 -1.32 6.55 -3.24
CA GLU A 37 -1.35 7.88 -2.63
C GLU A 37 -0.08 8.17 -1.85
N LEU A 38 0.40 7.19 -1.08
CA LEU A 38 1.65 7.35 -0.33
C LEU A 38 2.83 7.58 -1.27
N GLU A 39 2.88 6.85 -2.37
CA GLU A 39 3.94 7.01 -3.36
C GLU A 39 3.93 8.42 -3.96
N THR A 40 2.76 8.94 -4.28
CA THR A 40 2.62 10.30 -4.80
C THR A 40 3.10 11.32 -3.78
N GLN A 41 2.70 11.17 -2.52
CA GLN A 41 3.15 12.04 -1.43
C GLN A 41 4.66 12.01 -1.26
N LEU A 42 5.24 10.83 -1.40
CA LEU A 42 6.69 10.64 -1.31
C LEU A 42 7.42 11.39 -2.44
N ILE A 43 6.92 11.28 -3.66
CA ILE A 43 7.48 11.97 -4.82
C ILE A 43 7.41 13.49 -4.63
N ILE A 44 6.27 14.00 -4.19
CA ILE A 44 6.08 15.42 -3.94
C ILE A 44 7.05 15.90 -2.86
N SER A 45 7.17 15.13 -1.78
CA SER A 45 8.08 15.47 -0.68
C SER A 45 9.53 15.57 -1.16
N ARG A 46 9.93 14.73 -2.11
CA ARG A 46 11.26 14.80 -2.70
C ARG A 46 11.42 16.03 -3.61
N GLU A 47 10.39 16.33 -4.42
CA GLU A 47 10.44 17.46 -5.36
C GLU A 47 10.55 18.81 -4.64
N ILE A 48 9.91 18.94 -3.48
CA ILE A 48 9.98 20.17 -2.69
C ILE A 48 11.16 20.16 -1.72
N ASN A 49 12.09 19.21 -1.88
CA ASN A 49 13.30 19.07 -1.07
C ASN A 49 13.01 18.84 0.42
N TYR A 50 11.87 18.25 0.74
CA TYR A 50 11.52 17.90 2.12
C TYR A 50 12.25 16.64 2.58
N LEU A 51 12.57 15.75 1.64
CA LEU A 51 13.31 14.52 1.89
C LEU A 51 14.66 14.55 1.18
N HIS A 52 15.68 14.04 1.85
CA HIS A 52 16.95 13.78 1.19
C HIS A 52 16.81 12.58 0.26
N LEU A 53 17.67 12.51 -0.75
CA LEU A 53 17.64 11.43 -1.73
C LEU A 53 17.73 10.05 -1.08
N ASP A 54 18.60 9.91 -0.08
CA ASP A 54 18.77 8.64 0.63
C ASP A 54 17.48 8.20 1.32
N GLU A 55 16.80 9.15 1.96
CA GLU A 55 15.54 8.88 2.64
C GLU A 55 14.45 8.49 1.63
N PHE A 56 14.40 9.23 0.51
CA PHE A 56 13.45 8.92 -0.55
C PHE A 56 13.67 7.50 -1.09
N ASN A 57 14.92 7.16 -1.40
CA ASN A 57 15.24 5.85 -1.94
C ASN A 57 14.86 4.72 -0.99
N LEU A 58 15.12 4.90 0.31
CA LEU A 58 14.79 3.90 1.31
C LEU A 58 13.28 3.69 1.42
N LEU A 59 12.53 4.78 1.51
CA LEU A 59 11.07 4.71 1.62
C LEU A 59 10.44 4.14 0.36
N ASN A 60 10.93 4.57 -0.81
CA ASN A 60 10.43 4.08 -2.08
C ASN A 60 10.64 2.57 -2.23
N GLU A 61 11.78 2.07 -1.78
CA GLU A 61 12.09 0.65 -1.80
C GLU A 61 11.13 -0.14 -0.92
N LYS A 62 10.81 0.38 0.27
CA LYS A 62 9.86 -0.26 1.17
C LYS A 62 8.45 -0.29 0.60
N LEU A 63 8.03 0.81 -0.01
CA LEU A 63 6.70 0.86 -0.65
C LEU A 63 6.61 -0.12 -1.82
N GLU A 64 7.68 -0.26 -2.58
CA GLU A 64 7.73 -1.22 -3.69
C GLU A 64 7.62 -2.65 -3.20
N THR A 65 8.25 -2.97 -2.07
CA THR A 65 8.15 -4.29 -1.45
C THR A 65 6.70 -4.59 -1.05
N ILE A 66 6.03 -3.63 -0.44
CA ILE A 66 4.63 -3.77 -0.04
C ILE A 66 3.74 -3.96 -1.27
N ARG A 67 3.99 -3.19 -2.33
CA ARG A 67 3.25 -3.32 -3.59
C ARG A 67 3.33 -4.73 -4.14
N LYS A 68 4.53 -5.28 -4.21
CA LYS A 68 4.74 -6.64 -4.72
C LYS A 68 4.01 -7.67 -3.88
N LEU A 69 4.02 -7.49 -2.56
CA LEU A 69 3.30 -8.38 -1.66
C LEU A 69 1.80 -8.34 -1.92
N LEU A 70 1.21 -7.15 -2.04
CA LEU A 70 -0.21 -7.00 -2.30
C LEU A 70 -0.62 -7.60 -3.64
N ILE A 71 0.17 -7.34 -4.67
CA ILE A 71 -0.08 -7.90 -6.00
C ILE A 71 0.00 -9.43 -5.96
N GLY A 72 0.99 -9.97 -5.25
CA GLY A 72 1.13 -11.41 -5.09
C GLY A 72 -0.08 -12.05 -4.40
N LEU A 73 -0.59 -11.40 -3.36
CA LEU A 73 -1.79 -11.86 -2.66
C LEU A 73 -3.02 -11.82 -3.56
N ILE A 74 -3.17 -10.76 -4.34
CA ILE A 74 -4.29 -10.65 -5.28
C ILE A 74 -4.24 -11.78 -6.31
N LYS A 75 -3.06 -12.03 -6.86
CA LYS A 75 -2.88 -13.12 -7.84
C LYS A 75 -3.18 -14.49 -7.23
N PHE A 76 -2.75 -14.70 -6.00
CA PHE A 76 -3.01 -15.93 -5.27
C PHE A 76 -4.53 -16.15 -5.12
N LEU A 77 -5.26 -15.09 -4.79
CA LEU A 77 -6.71 -15.17 -4.57
C LEU A 77 -7.52 -15.32 -5.86
N LYS A 78 -6.93 -15.01 -7.01
CA LYS A 78 -7.60 -15.21 -8.29
C LYS A 78 -7.70 -16.68 -8.69
N ASN A 79 -6.83 -17.50 -8.17
CA ASN A 79 -6.81 -18.95 -8.47
C ASN A 79 -7.63 -19.74 -7.42
#